data_7f12e9d1a9affd373886566160994ed8
#
_entry.id   7f12e9d1a9affd373886566160994ed8
#
_cell.length_a   1.000
_cell.length_b   1.000
_cell.length_c   1.000
_cell.angle_alpha   90.00
_cell.angle_beta   90.00
_cell.angle_gamma   90.00
#
_symmetry.space_group_name_H-M   'P 1'
#
loop_
_entity.id
_entity.type
_entity.pdbx_description
1 polymer ?
#
loop_
_entity_poly.entity_id
_entity_poly.type
_entity_poly.pdbx_seq_one_letter_code
_entity_poly.pdbx_strand_id
1 'polypeptide(L)'
;MTKYSAHLPLSRRGILVGTASLLVLSGCSGLIGPSGPPPQIYVLQPEFHAADTPPVRWQLAVAAPDASESLDTARIALHRGANLDYFADARWTDAVPMLIQAKLVEAFEKSTKIPAVAATSDAVRADYVLETTLRDFEARYDSQNGAPTVVVDIVVRVVSEGHSDVVATHDFHNEASAARNDIPSVVAAFNQAAGAAFADIVAWSLSVPAAEKSGSATPVATPPARRHKTAS
;
A
#
# COMPACT_ATOMS: atom_id res chain seq x y z
N MET A 1 -79.31 -7.46 59.28
CA MET A 1 -77.95 -7.82 58.98
C MET A 1 -77.85 -8.11 57.47
N THR A 2 -77.54 -7.13 56.68
CA THR A 2 -77.71 -7.15 55.25
C THR A 2 -76.35 -7.12 54.62
N LYS A 3 -75.97 -8.17 53.85
CA LYS A 3 -74.75 -8.25 53.12
C LYS A 3 -74.94 -7.59 51.72
N TYR A 4 -74.19 -6.58 51.40
CA TYR A 4 -74.11 -6.02 50.05
C TYR A 4 -72.90 -6.61 49.38
N SER A 5 -73.16 -7.36 48.28
CA SER A 5 -72.15 -7.74 47.33
C SER A 5 -72.17 -6.76 46.13
N ALA A 6 -71.09 -6.01 45.91
CA ALA A 6 -70.95 -5.14 44.84
C ALA A 6 -70.20 -5.87 43.71
N HIS A 7 -70.89 -6.15 42.59
CA HIS A 7 -70.30 -6.61 41.38
C HIS A 7 -69.92 -5.40 40.46
N LEU A 8 -68.62 -5.18 40.22
CA LEU A 8 -68.14 -4.23 39.21
C LEU A 8 -68.17 -4.88 37.82
N PRO A 9 -68.79 -4.26 36.85
CA PRO A 9 -68.73 -4.78 35.47
C PRO A 9 -67.37 -4.43 34.81
N LEU A 10 -66.64 -5.45 34.45
CA LEU A 10 -65.40 -5.32 33.67
C LEU A 10 -65.81 -4.89 32.24
N SER A 11 -65.49 -3.65 31.89
CA SER A 11 -65.73 -3.08 30.54
C SER A 11 -64.88 -3.79 29.50
N ARG A 12 -65.54 -4.47 28.56
CA ARG A 12 -64.94 -5.15 27.40
C ARG A 12 -64.18 -4.21 26.39
N ARG A 13 -64.22 -2.91 26.64
CA ARG A 13 -63.57 -1.90 25.75
C ARG A 13 -62.08 -1.63 26.07
N GLY A 14 -61.57 -2.09 27.19
CA GLY A 14 -60.16 -1.87 27.60
C GLY A 14 -59.16 -2.87 27.06
N ILE A 15 -59.60 -4.01 26.48
CA ILE A 15 -58.68 -5.12 26.09
C ILE A 15 -58.22 -4.96 24.62
N LEU A 16 -58.97 -4.18 23.79
CA LEU A 16 -58.61 -4.01 22.38
C LEU A 16 -57.54 -2.94 22.07
N VAL A 17 -57.19 -2.08 23.04
CA VAL A 17 -56.17 -1.02 22.84
C VAL A 17 -54.78 -1.51 23.22
N GLY A 18 -54.66 -2.55 24.03
CA GLY A 18 -53.35 -3.08 24.49
C GLY A 18 -52.66 -3.99 23.52
N THR A 19 -53.37 -4.58 22.53
CA THR A 19 -52.78 -5.53 21.56
C THR A 19 -52.32 -4.86 20.27
N ALA A 20 -52.69 -3.64 20.01
CA ALA A 20 -52.25 -2.90 18.81
C ALA A 20 -50.84 -2.26 18.94
N SER A 21 -50.36 -2.05 20.16
CA SER A 21 -49.03 -1.40 20.39
C SER A 21 -47.82 -2.34 20.32
N LEU A 22 -48.01 -3.67 20.31
CA LEU A 22 -46.89 -4.63 20.25
C LEU A 22 -46.45 -5.02 18.83
N LEU A 23 -47.18 -4.63 17.79
CA LEU A 23 -46.90 -5.03 16.40
C LEU A 23 -46.05 -4.02 15.61
N VAL A 24 -45.67 -2.89 16.19
CA VAL A 24 -44.92 -1.83 15.48
C VAL A 24 -43.39 -1.92 15.68
N LEU A 25 -42.89 -2.76 16.60
CA LEU A 25 -41.43 -2.88 16.88
C LEU A 25 -40.68 -3.94 16.02
N SER A 26 -41.37 -4.68 15.16
CA SER A 26 -40.74 -5.78 14.39
C SER A 26 -40.22 -5.35 13.01
N GLY A 27 -40.28 -4.07 12.67
CA GLY A 27 -40.02 -3.56 11.31
C GLY A 27 -38.65 -2.94 11.04
N CYS A 28 -37.76 -2.78 12.02
CA CYS A 28 -36.53 -1.98 11.83
C CYS A 28 -35.21 -2.77 11.77
N SER A 29 -35.21 -4.09 11.70
CA SER A 29 -33.95 -4.87 11.65
C SER A 29 -33.41 -5.13 10.24
N GLY A 30 -33.99 -4.54 9.19
CA GLY A 30 -33.60 -4.79 7.80
C GLY A 30 -32.92 -3.66 7.06
N LEU A 31 -32.63 -2.50 7.72
CA LEU A 31 -32.26 -1.27 7.00
C LEU A 31 -30.81 -0.79 7.22
N ILE A 32 -29.95 -1.55 7.93
CA ILE A 32 -28.56 -1.15 8.16
C ILE A 32 -27.62 -2.32 7.82
N GLY A 33 -27.64 -2.70 6.55
CA GLY A 33 -26.63 -3.55 5.95
C GLY A 33 -26.26 -2.97 4.59
N PRO A 34 -25.01 -3.07 4.13
CA PRO A 34 -24.66 -2.69 2.76
C PRO A 34 -25.52 -3.52 1.80
N SER A 35 -26.47 -2.86 1.12
CA SER A 35 -27.36 -3.49 0.15
C SER A 35 -26.60 -3.71 -1.16
N GLY A 36 -25.96 -4.85 -1.30
CA GLY A 36 -25.24 -5.25 -2.50
C GLY A 36 -24.44 -6.53 -2.29
N PRO A 37 -24.08 -7.23 -3.37
CA PRO A 37 -23.12 -8.33 -3.27
C PRO A 37 -21.79 -7.78 -2.74
N PRO A 38 -21.00 -8.59 -2.00
CA PRO A 38 -19.68 -8.17 -1.53
C PRO A 38 -18.77 -7.83 -2.73
N PRO A 39 -17.88 -6.82 -2.62
CA PRO A 39 -16.99 -6.44 -3.70
C PRO A 39 -16.06 -7.61 -4.07
N GLN A 40 -15.75 -7.74 -5.34
CA GLN A 40 -14.76 -8.70 -5.83
C GLN A 40 -13.37 -8.26 -5.38
N ILE A 41 -12.58 -9.23 -4.91
CA ILE A 41 -11.20 -8.99 -4.46
C ILE A 41 -10.25 -9.35 -5.58
N TYR A 42 -9.40 -8.39 -5.95
CA TYR A 42 -8.38 -8.54 -6.99
C TYR A 42 -6.98 -8.57 -6.38
N VAL A 43 -6.12 -9.38 -6.96
CA VAL A 43 -4.70 -9.50 -6.59
C VAL A 43 -3.87 -8.72 -7.59
N LEU A 44 -2.95 -7.89 -7.11
CA LEU A 44 -1.95 -7.25 -7.97
C LEU A 44 -0.89 -8.29 -8.32
N GLN A 45 -0.78 -8.65 -9.61
CA GLN A 45 0.13 -9.68 -10.14
C GLN A 45 0.91 -9.14 -11.34
N PRO A 46 1.83 -8.19 -11.14
CA PRO A 46 2.67 -7.68 -12.20
C PRO A 46 3.64 -8.74 -12.71
N GLU A 47 3.87 -8.74 -14.01
CA GLU A 47 4.96 -9.54 -14.58
C GLU A 47 6.27 -8.77 -14.44
N PHE A 48 7.31 -9.44 -13.94
CA PHE A 48 8.63 -8.84 -13.78
C PHE A 48 9.56 -9.28 -14.91
N HIS A 49 10.11 -8.33 -15.61
CA HIS A 49 11.18 -8.58 -16.57
C HIS A 49 12.51 -8.24 -15.88
N ALA A 50 13.40 -9.22 -15.79
CA ALA A 50 14.71 -9.00 -15.19
C ALA A 50 15.49 -7.97 -15.99
N ALA A 51 15.92 -6.89 -15.34
CA ALA A 51 16.82 -5.93 -15.94
C ALA A 51 18.21 -6.57 -16.18
N ASP A 52 18.81 -6.27 -17.32
CA ASP A 52 20.19 -6.70 -17.64
C ASP A 52 21.19 -5.76 -16.93
N THR A 53 21.20 -5.81 -15.59
CA THR A 53 22.08 -5.02 -14.72
C THR A 53 23.10 -5.92 -14.04
N PRO A 54 24.33 -5.43 -13.78
CA PRO A 54 25.30 -6.18 -13.01
C PRO A 54 24.80 -6.46 -11.57
N PRO A 55 25.19 -7.60 -10.96
CA PRO A 55 24.85 -7.87 -9.56
C PRO A 55 25.56 -6.91 -8.61
N VAL A 56 24.87 -6.52 -7.55
CA VAL A 56 25.38 -5.67 -6.48
C VAL A 56 25.81 -6.50 -5.28
N ARG A 57 26.54 -5.87 -4.33
CA ARG A 57 27.03 -6.55 -3.10
C ARG A 57 26.44 -5.99 -1.82
N TRP A 58 25.53 -5.03 -1.94
CA TRP A 58 24.83 -4.40 -0.82
C TRP A 58 23.44 -4.99 -0.63
N GLN A 59 22.86 -4.76 0.54
CA GLN A 59 21.53 -5.23 0.93
C GLN A 59 20.55 -4.06 1.00
N LEU A 60 19.29 -4.33 0.71
CA LEU A 60 18.22 -3.33 0.61
C LEU A 60 17.10 -3.61 1.60
N ALA A 61 16.66 -2.59 2.32
CA ALA A 61 15.36 -2.59 2.97
C ALA A 61 14.38 -1.74 2.14
N VAL A 62 13.18 -2.23 1.92
CA VAL A 62 12.11 -1.51 1.20
C VAL A 62 11.13 -0.98 2.23
N ALA A 63 10.98 0.34 2.32
CA ALA A 63 9.98 0.97 3.17
C ALA A 63 8.58 0.86 2.55
N ALA A 64 7.54 0.86 3.39
CA ALA A 64 6.19 1.03 2.89
C ALA A 64 6.09 2.41 2.20
N PRO A 65 5.48 2.52 1.02
CA PRO A 65 5.29 3.80 0.35
C PRO A 65 4.53 4.80 1.20
N ASP A 66 5.01 6.04 1.22
CA ASP A 66 4.22 7.18 1.67
C ASP A 66 3.16 7.49 0.60
N ALA A 67 1.91 7.65 1.01
CA ALA A 67 0.80 7.88 0.12
C ALA A 67 -0.26 8.80 0.75
N SER A 68 -1.04 9.49 -0.08
CA SER A 68 -2.22 10.21 0.40
C SER A 68 -3.27 9.25 0.96
N GLU A 69 -4.13 9.73 1.87
CA GLU A 69 -5.24 8.92 2.42
C GLU A 69 -6.15 8.33 1.34
N SER A 70 -6.26 8.99 0.19
CA SER A 70 -7.04 8.51 -0.96
C SER A 70 -6.41 7.31 -1.65
N LEU A 71 -5.10 7.09 -1.51
CA LEU A 71 -4.37 5.96 -2.05
C LEU A 71 -4.00 4.93 -0.97
N ASP A 72 -3.96 5.32 0.31
CA ASP A 72 -3.75 4.38 1.44
C ASP A 72 -5.03 3.61 1.76
N THR A 73 -5.49 2.83 0.82
CA THR A 73 -6.72 2.06 0.91
C THR A 73 -6.64 0.81 0.01
N ALA A 74 -7.46 -0.18 0.31
CA ALA A 74 -7.66 -1.33 -0.57
C ALA A 74 -8.66 -1.07 -1.71
N ARG A 75 -9.21 0.14 -1.86
CA ARG A 75 -10.14 0.48 -2.94
C ARG A 75 -9.36 0.76 -4.22
N ILE A 76 -9.93 0.36 -5.35
CA ILE A 76 -9.34 0.63 -6.67
C ILE A 76 -9.76 2.04 -7.09
N ALA A 77 -8.79 2.97 -7.15
CA ALA A 77 -9.04 4.36 -7.47
C ALA A 77 -9.31 4.59 -8.96
N LEU A 78 -10.20 5.50 -9.26
CA LEU A 78 -10.46 5.99 -10.60
C LEU A 78 -10.58 7.52 -10.62
N HIS A 79 -10.18 8.14 -11.72
CA HIS A 79 -10.21 9.58 -11.91
C HIS A 79 -11.03 9.97 -13.14
N ARG A 80 -11.95 10.94 -12.98
CA ARG A 80 -12.74 11.52 -14.08
C ARG A 80 -12.71 13.04 -14.01
N GLY A 81 -11.93 13.65 -14.88
CA GLY A 81 -11.69 15.09 -14.84
C GLY A 81 -11.00 15.49 -13.52
N ALA A 82 -11.66 16.24 -12.65
CA ALA A 82 -11.17 16.65 -11.34
C ALA A 82 -11.65 15.76 -10.18
N ASN A 83 -12.46 14.74 -10.47
CA ASN A 83 -13.08 13.91 -9.43
C ASN A 83 -12.34 12.60 -9.27
N LEU A 84 -11.84 12.35 -8.06
CA LEU A 84 -11.38 11.04 -7.61
C LEU A 84 -12.57 10.25 -7.07
N ASP A 85 -12.71 9.01 -7.49
CA ASP A 85 -13.74 8.06 -7.04
C ASP A 85 -13.13 6.66 -6.94
N TYR A 86 -13.94 5.64 -6.68
CA TYR A 86 -13.49 4.26 -6.58
C TYR A 86 -14.49 3.32 -7.23
N PHE A 87 -13.99 2.19 -7.75
CA PHE A 87 -14.86 1.14 -8.22
C PHE A 87 -15.67 0.55 -7.06
N ALA A 88 -17.01 0.56 -7.18
CA ALA A 88 -17.92 0.15 -6.10
C ALA A 88 -17.81 -1.35 -5.76
N ASP A 89 -17.69 -2.18 -6.80
CA ASP A 89 -17.79 -3.65 -6.70
C ASP A 89 -16.43 -4.34 -6.78
N ALA A 90 -15.32 -3.59 -6.61
CA ALA A 90 -13.97 -4.12 -6.72
C ALA A 90 -13.03 -3.50 -5.69
N ARG A 91 -12.11 -4.33 -5.19
CA ARG A 91 -11.07 -3.89 -4.28
C ARG A 91 -9.82 -4.75 -4.42
N TRP A 92 -8.70 -4.21 -3.99
CA TRP A 92 -7.46 -4.98 -3.82
C TRP A 92 -7.53 -5.90 -2.61
N THR A 93 -6.59 -6.84 -2.53
CA THR A 93 -6.40 -7.75 -1.37
C THR A 93 -5.97 -7.01 -0.11
N ASP A 94 -5.25 -5.88 -0.27
CA ASP A 94 -4.70 -5.09 0.83
C ASP A 94 -4.64 -3.61 0.43
N ALA A 95 -4.25 -2.71 1.35
CA ALA A 95 -3.97 -1.31 1.05
C ALA A 95 -2.85 -1.19 0.01
N VAL A 96 -3.01 -0.24 -0.93
CA VAL A 96 -2.09 -0.10 -2.07
C VAL A 96 -0.62 0.06 -1.65
N PRO A 97 -0.25 0.86 -0.61
CA PRO A 97 1.15 0.96 -0.18
C PRO A 97 1.74 -0.39 0.24
N MET A 98 0.97 -1.22 0.94
CA MET A 98 1.43 -2.55 1.36
C MET A 98 1.61 -3.50 0.19
N LEU A 99 0.70 -3.43 -0.80
CA LEU A 99 0.84 -4.21 -2.04
C LEU A 99 2.09 -3.80 -2.81
N ILE A 100 2.34 -2.51 -2.97
CA ILE A 100 3.52 -1.99 -3.67
C ILE A 100 4.79 -2.41 -2.96
N GLN A 101 4.89 -2.26 -1.62
CA GLN A 101 6.05 -2.72 -0.86
C GLN A 101 6.34 -4.21 -1.11
N ALA A 102 5.32 -5.06 -0.93
CA ALA A 102 5.47 -6.49 -1.12
C ALA A 102 5.90 -6.85 -2.56
N LYS A 103 5.35 -6.15 -3.56
CA LYS A 103 5.69 -6.39 -4.97
C LYS A 103 7.06 -5.85 -5.37
N LEU A 104 7.52 -4.76 -4.77
CA LEU A 104 8.90 -4.29 -4.94
C LEU A 104 9.91 -5.27 -4.33
N VAL A 105 9.66 -5.78 -3.11
CA VAL A 105 10.50 -6.84 -2.52
C VAL A 105 10.57 -8.04 -3.47
N GLU A 106 9.42 -8.54 -3.93
CA GLU A 106 9.34 -9.66 -4.88
C GLU A 106 10.10 -9.37 -6.19
N ALA A 107 10.02 -8.15 -6.72
CA ALA A 107 10.70 -7.76 -7.95
C ALA A 107 12.24 -7.77 -7.79
N PHE A 108 12.75 -7.24 -6.66
CA PHE A 108 14.18 -7.30 -6.34
C PHE A 108 14.65 -8.74 -6.14
N GLU A 109 13.91 -9.59 -5.43
CA GLU A 109 14.23 -11.02 -5.27
C GLU A 109 14.31 -11.73 -6.61
N LYS A 110 13.31 -11.53 -7.48
CA LYS A 110 13.27 -12.13 -8.81
C LYS A 110 14.37 -11.63 -9.74
N SER A 111 14.91 -10.44 -9.50
CA SER A 111 16.06 -9.93 -10.26
C SER A 111 17.30 -10.81 -10.10
N THR A 112 17.46 -11.49 -8.96
CA THR A 112 18.64 -12.30 -8.58
C THR A 112 19.97 -11.50 -8.59
N LYS A 113 19.88 -10.16 -8.60
CA LYS A 113 21.04 -9.26 -8.71
C LYS A 113 21.47 -8.65 -7.38
N ILE A 114 20.71 -8.88 -6.31
CA ILE A 114 20.96 -8.36 -4.97
C ILE A 114 21.06 -9.52 -3.97
N PRO A 115 22.03 -9.51 -3.04
CA PRO A 115 22.24 -10.62 -2.10
C PRO A 115 21.11 -10.77 -1.08
N ALA A 116 20.47 -9.67 -0.68
CA ALA A 116 19.31 -9.69 0.22
C ALA A 116 18.46 -8.44 0.04
N VAL A 117 17.14 -8.63 0.11
CA VAL A 117 16.13 -7.58 0.16
C VAL A 117 15.04 -8.01 1.14
N ALA A 118 14.49 -7.06 1.89
CA ALA A 118 13.37 -7.32 2.80
C ALA A 118 12.56 -6.04 3.02
N ALA A 119 11.36 -6.15 3.58
CA ALA A 119 10.63 -5.00 4.08
C ALA A 119 11.34 -4.42 5.32
N THR A 120 11.24 -3.11 5.55
CA THR A 120 11.82 -2.46 6.75
C THR A 120 11.27 -3.02 8.07
N SER A 121 10.04 -3.58 8.04
CA SER A 121 9.42 -4.25 9.20
C SER A 121 10.14 -5.52 9.65
N ASP A 122 10.95 -6.14 8.79
CA ASP A 122 11.49 -7.48 9.02
C ASP A 122 12.83 -7.49 9.81
N ALA A 123 13.25 -6.33 10.32
CA ALA A 123 14.45 -6.13 11.14
C ALA A 123 15.75 -6.66 10.50
N VAL A 124 15.85 -6.62 9.18
CA VAL A 124 17.04 -7.01 8.42
C VAL A 124 18.02 -5.84 8.41
N ARG A 125 19.30 -6.14 8.63
CA ARG A 125 20.36 -5.15 8.48
C ARG A 125 20.58 -4.87 7.00
N ALA A 126 20.29 -3.64 6.57
CA ALA A 126 20.45 -3.19 5.19
C ALA A 126 21.62 -2.19 5.08
N ASP A 127 22.19 -2.05 3.89
CA ASP A 127 23.12 -0.97 3.56
C ASP A 127 22.35 0.28 3.09
N TYR A 128 21.19 0.07 2.43
CA TYR A 128 20.33 1.12 1.91
C TYR A 128 18.85 0.85 2.22
N VAL A 129 18.09 1.93 2.32
CA VAL A 129 16.63 1.92 2.37
C VAL A 129 16.09 2.49 1.06
N LEU A 130 15.15 1.78 0.44
CA LEU A 130 14.33 2.28 -0.65
C LEU A 130 13.09 2.93 -0.05
N GLU A 131 13.05 4.25 -0.05
CA GLU A 131 11.87 5.03 0.31
C GLU A 131 11.10 5.40 -0.95
N THR A 132 9.79 5.25 -0.92
CA THR A 132 8.94 5.58 -2.06
C THR A 132 7.78 6.47 -1.64
N THR A 133 7.40 7.39 -2.52
CA THR A 133 6.19 8.20 -2.40
C THR A 133 5.28 7.89 -3.57
N LEU A 134 4.09 7.38 -3.29
CA LEU A 134 3.09 7.05 -4.28
C LEU A 134 2.28 8.31 -4.61
N ARG A 135 2.42 8.82 -5.83
CA ARG A 135 1.66 9.97 -6.31
C ARG A 135 0.36 9.57 -6.98
N ASP A 136 0.44 8.58 -7.88
CA ASP A 136 -0.72 8.07 -8.60
C ASP A 136 -0.70 6.54 -8.66
N PHE A 137 -1.85 5.94 -8.44
CA PHE A 137 -2.16 4.53 -8.66
C PHE A 137 -3.65 4.41 -8.96
N GLU A 138 -4.02 4.79 -10.18
CA GLU A 138 -5.42 5.03 -10.51
C GLU A 138 -5.74 4.78 -11.98
N ALA A 139 -7.03 4.54 -12.27
CA ALA A 139 -7.54 4.44 -13.63
C ALA A 139 -8.10 5.80 -14.08
N ARG A 140 -7.52 6.46 -15.06
CA ARG A 140 -7.92 7.76 -15.60
C ARG A 140 -8.85 7.61 -16.79
N TYR A 141 -9.98 8.28 -16.73
CA TYR A 141 -10.98 8.31 -17.78
C TYR A 141 -10.99 9.65 -18.51
N ASP A 142 -10.61 9.65 -19.78
CA ASP A 142 -10.69 10.83 -20.66
C ASP A 142 -12.11 11.06 -21.19
N SER A 143 -12.95 10.02 -21.17
CA SER A 143 -14.35 10.05 -21.58
C SER A 143 -15.23 9.18 -20.69
N GLN A 144 -16.53 9.51 -20.61
CA GLN A 144 -17.47 8.81 -19.72
C GLN A 144 -17.60 7.30 -19.98
N ASN A 145 -17.47 6.88 -21.25
CA ASN A 145 -17.74 5.50 -21.68
C ASN A 145 -16.51 4.81 -22.30
N GLY A 146 -15.35 5.50 -22.36
CA GLY A 146 -14.11 4.94 -22.88
C GLY A 146 -13.46 3.97 -21.92
N ALA A 147 -12.56 3.13 -22.44
CA ALA A 147 -11.64 2.38 -21.59
C ALA A 147 -10.65 3.35 -20.95
N PRO A 148 -10.33 3.21 -19.64
CA PRO A 148 -9.41 4.11 -18.98
C PRO A 148 -7.94 3.76 -19.29
N THR A 149 -7.06 4.72 -19.04
CA THR A 149 -5.63 4.51 -18.92
C THR A 149 -5.26 4.41 -17.44
N VAL A 150 -4.59 3.35 -17.04
CA VAL A 150 -4.02 3.23 -15.69
C VAL A 150 -2.72 3.99 -15.62
N VAL A 151 -2.56 4.77 -14.57
CA VAL A 151 -1.36 5.55 -14.27
C VAL A 151 -0.75 5.08 -12.96
N VAL A 152 0.54 4.83 -12.99
CA VAL A 152 1.39 4.52 -11.82
C VAL A 152 2.51 5.54 -11.78
N ASP A 153 2.52 6.40 -10.75
CA ASP A 153 3.52 7.44 -10.55
C ASP A 153 4.14 7.30 -9.16
N ILE A 154 5.45 7.02 -9.12
CA ILE A 154 6.18 6.72 -7.89
C ILE A 154 7.49 7.49 -7.87
N VAL A 155 7.69 8.32 -6.86
CA VAL A 155 8.99 8.91 -6.53
C VAL A 155 9.78 7.92 -5.68
N VAL A 156 11.01 7.64 -6.06
CA VAL A 156 11.87 6.70 -5.35
C VAL A 156 13.13 7.41 -4.86
N ARG A 157 13.50 7.16 -3.61
CA ARG A 157 14.75 7.61 -2.99
C ARG A 157 15.53 6.41 -2.48
N VAL A 158 16.80 6.36 -2.79
CA VAL A 158 17.75 5.44 -2.17
C VAL A 158 18.46 6.18 -1.06
N VAL A 159 18.31 5.73 0.18
CA VAL A 159 18.86 6.36 1.38
C VAL A 159 19.92 5.44 1.97
N SER A 160 21.10 5.97 2.34
CA SER A 160 22.13 5.22 3.04
C SER A 160 21.74 5.03 4.50
N GLU A 161 21.64 3.78 4.97
CA GLU A 161 21.26 3.47 6.36
C GLU A 161 22.30 4.00 7.37
N GLY A 162 23.58 3.97 7.03
CA GLY A 162 24.64 4.40 7.95
C GLY A 162 24.76 5.90 8.18
N HIS A 163 24.28 6.73 7.24
CA HIS A 163 24.46 8.19 7.28
C HIS A 163 23.13 8.94 7.16
N SER A 164 22.04 8.26 6.85
CA SER A 164 20.73 8.86 6.55
C SER A 164 20.76 9.87 5.40
N ASP A 165 21.72 9.73 4.49
CA ASP A 165 21.88 10.59 3.32
C ASP A 165 21.10 10.01 2.15
N VAL A 166 20.36 10.86 1.42
CA VAL A 166 19.74 10.51 0.15
C VAL A 166 20.82 10.39 -0.92
N VAL A 167 21.07 9.17 -1.38
CA VAL A 167 22.10 8.86 -2.39
C VAL A 167 21.61 9.20 -3.79
N ALA A 168 20.34 8.90 -4.08
CA ALA A 168 19.73 9.16 -5.38
C ALA A 168 18.22 9.30 -5.25
N THR A 169 17.62 10.07 -6.16
CA THR A 169 16.17 10.23 -6.30
C THR A 169 15.78 10.14 -7.76
N HIS A 170 14.67 9.47 -8.07
CA HIS A 170 14.12 9.38 -9.42
C HIS A 170 12.60 9.27 -9.39
N ASP A 171 11.94 9.80 -10.42
CA ASP A 171 10.49 9.72 -10.62
C ASP A 171 10.20 8.69 -11.71
N PHE A 172 9.30 7.75 -11.43
CA PHE A 172 8.85 6.72 -12.36
C PHE A 172 7.38 6.96 -12.70
N HIS A 173 7.11 7.18 -13.97
CA HIS A 173 5.77 7.38 -14.50
C HIS A 173 5.49 6.34 -15.59
N ASN A 174 4.55 5.45 -15.34
CA ASN A 174 4.20 4.37 -16.25
C ASN A 174 2.69 4.33 -16.48
N GLU A 175 2.31 4.10 -17.72
CA GLU A 175 0.90 4.05 -18.11
C GLU A 175 0.59 2.76 -18.88
N ALA A 176 -0.66 2.29 -18.75
CA ALA A 176 -1.19 1.20 -19.56
C ALA A 176 -2.67 1.41 -19.83
N SER A 177 -3.09 1.30 -21.08
CA SER A 177 -4.50 1.42 -21.45
C SER A 177 -5.25 0.11 -21.19
N ALA A 178 -6.39 0.18 -20.53
CA ALA A 178 -7.28 -0.97 -20.40
C ALA A 178 -7.85 -1.37 -21.77
N ALA A 179 -7.93 -2.66 -22.05
CA ALA A 179 -8.46 -3.15 -23.31
C ALA A 179 -9.96 -2.84 -23.49
N ARG A 180 -10.69 -2.77 -22.38
CA ARG A 180 -12.12 -2.47 -22.30
C ARG A 180 -12.46 -1.72 -21.04
N ASN A 181 -13.64 -1.10 -21.01
CA ASN A 181 -14.19 -0.47 -19.80
C ASN A 181 -14.89 -1.52 -18.90
N ASP A 182 -14.10 -2.49 -18.40
CA ASP A 182 -14.54 -3.48 -17.41
C ASP A 182 -13.41 -3.71 -16.37
N ILE A 183 -13.79 -4.12 -15.16
CA ILE A 183 -12.85 -4.27 -14.05
C ILE A 183 -11.71 -5.25 -14.38
N PRO A 184 -11.91 -6.44 -14.96
CA PRO A 184 -10.81 -7.33 -15.31
C PRO A 184 -9.79 -6.68 -16.27
N SER A 185 -10.25 -5.90 -17.27
CA SER A 185 -9.38 -5.19 -18.20
C SER A 185 -8.59 -4.06 -17.51
N VAL A 186 -9.24 -3.35 -16.57
CA VAL A 186 -8.58 -2.32 -15.74
C VAL A 186 -7.51 -2.95 -14.84
N VAL A 187 -7.80 -4.07 -14.17
CA VAL A 187 -6.83 -4.79 -13.33
C VAL A 187 -5.65 -5.30 -14.16
N ALA A 188 -5.90 -5.79 -15.38
CA ALA A 188 -4.82 -6.17 -16.30
C ALA A 188 -3.92 -4.99 -16.65
N ALA A 189 -4.48 -3.80 -16.87
CA ALA A 189 -3.72 -2.57 -17.11
C ALA A 189 -2.92 -2.14 -15.87
N PHE A 190 -3.48 -2.26 -14.65
CA PHE A 190 -2.71 -2.06 -13.41
C PHE A 190 -1.51 -3.02 -13.32
N ASN A 191 -1.69 -4.30 -13.62
CA ASN A 191 -0.59 -5.25 -13.62
C ASN A 191 0.49 -4.89 -14.63
N GLN A 192 0.11 -4.41 -15.81
CA GLN A 192 1.05 -3.99 -16.85
C GLN A 192 1.81 -2.73 -16.44
N ALA A 193 1.12 -1.66 -16.02
CA ALA A 193 1.76 -0.41 -15.61
C ALA A 193 2.66 -0.59 -14.38
N ALA A 194 2.17 -1.30 -13.35
CA ALA A 194 2.95 -1.59 -12.15
C ALA A 194 4.15 -2.48 -12.47
N GLY A 195 4.01 -3.48 -13.36
CA GLY A 195 5.10 -4.34 -13.78
C GLY A 195 6.23 -3.56 -14.45
N ALA A 196 5.89 -2.63 -15.35
CA ALA A 196 6.85 -1.73 -15.98
C ALA A 196 7.53 -0.82 -14.95
N ALA A 197 6.74 -0.16 -14.07
CA ALA A 197 7.28 0.71 -13.03
C ALA A 197 8.26 -0.03 -12.11
N PHE A 198 7.92 -1.23 -11.64
CA PHE A 198 8.78 -2.01 -10.74
C PHE A 198 10.04 -2.51 -11.44
N ALA A 199 9.96 -2.90 -12.71
CA ALA A 199 11.15 -3.27 -13.49
C ALA A 199 12.11 -2.09 -13.64
N ASP A 200 11.59 -0.90 -13.95
CA ASP A 200 12.38 0.34 -14.08
C ASP A 200 12.99 0.75 -12.72
N ILE A 201 12.22 0.68 -11.64
CA ILE A 201 12.71 0.96 -10.28
C ILE A 201 13.85 0.02 -9.90
N VAL A 202 13.70 -1.30 -10.13
CA VAL A 202 14.74 -2.29 -9.84
C VAL A 202 15.99 -2.00 -10.66
N ALA A 203 15.87 -1.80 -11.97
CA ALA A 203 16.98 -1.52 -12.86
C ALA A 203 17.76 -0.26 -12.43
N TRP A 204 17.04 0.83 -12.16
CA TRP A 204 17.63 2.08 -11.72
C TRP A 204 18.30 1.93 -10.34
N SER A 205 17.62 1.35 -9.36
CA SER A 205 18.16 1.18 -8.01
C SER A 205 19.45 0.37 -8.02
N LEU A 206 19.52 -0.70 -8.81
CA LEU A 206 20.73 -1.52 -8.95
C LEU A 206 21.88 -0.78 -9.67
N SER A 207 21.59 0.28 -10.43
CA SER A 207 22.58 1.12 -11.09
C SER A 207 23.16 2.23 -10.21
N VAL A 208 22.50 2.53 -9.05
CA VAL A 208 22.98 3.55 -8.11
C VAL A 208 24.34 3.11 -7.53
N PRO A 209 25.42 3.92 -7.65
CA PRO A 209 26.70 3.58 -7.10
C PRO A 209 26.63 3.37 -5.60
N ALA A 210 27.26 2.30 -5.09
CA ALA A 210 27.41 2.10 -3.66
C ALA A 210 28.13 3.31 -3.06
N ALA A 211 27.52 3.94 -2.03
CA ALA A 211 28.23 4.94 -1.25
C ALA A 211 29.51 4.30 -0.71
N GLU A 212 30.65 4.91 -0.99
CA GLU A 212 31.91 4.43 -0.45
C GLU A 212 31.79 4.40 1.07
N LYS A 213 32.03 3.22 1.66
CA LYS A 213 32.10 3.08 3.12
C LYS A 213 33.24 3.97 3.60
N SER A 214 32.95 5.23 3.95
CA SER A 214 33.88 6.15 4.62
C SER A 214 34.21 5.58 5.99
N GLY A 215 35.21 4.69 6.06
CA GLY A 215 35.56 3.97 7.27
C GLY A 215 36.85 3.18 7.16
N SER A 216 37.80 3.62 6.36
CA SER A 216 39.19 3.30 6.64
C SER A 216 39.69 4.31 7.67
N ALA A 217 39.46 4.06 8.95
CA ALA A 217 40.20 4.73 10.00
C ALA A 217 41.68 4.50 9.72
N THR A 218 42.38 5.51 9.23
CA THR A 218 43.84 5.53 9.16
C THR A 218 44.37 5.16 10.55
N PRO A 219 45.20 4.11 10.70
CA PRO A 219 45.76 3.78 11.99
C PRO A 219 46.49 5.01 12.50
N VAL A 220 46.05 5.54 13.63
CA VAL A 220 46.82 6.59 14.36
C VAL A 220 48.18 6.05 14.61
N ALA A 221 49.20 6.61 13.94
CA ALA A 221 50.59 6.28 14.16
C ALA A 221 50.92 6.49 15.63
N THR A 222 51.23 5.43 16.34
CA THR A 222 51.72 5.47 17.74
C THR A 222 52.96 6.34 17.78
N PRO A 223 53.04 7.40 18.62
CA PRO A 223 54.23 8.20 18.74
C PRO A 223 55.41 7.36 19.25
N PRO A 224 56.65 7.56 18.76
CA PRO A 224 57.80 6.79 19.23
C PRO A 224 58.06 7.05 20.70
N ALA A 225 58.29 5.96 21.46
CA ALA A 225 58.60 6.00 22.89
C ALA A 225 59.84 6.88 23.17
N ARG A 226 59.69 7.91 24.01
CA ARG A 226 60.78 8.74 24.49
C ARG A 226 61.78 7.85 25.26
N ARG A 227 62.96 7.68 24.69
CA ARG A 227 64.11 7.09 25.42
C ARG A 227 64.53 8.05 26.53
N HIS A 228 64.31 7.66 27.78
CA HIS A 228 64.99 8.28 28.93
C HIS A 228 66.46 7.99 28.85
N LYS A 229 67.28 9.03 28.62
CA LYS A 229 68.75 8.96 28.91
C LYS A 229 68.94 9.07 30.41
N THR A 230 69.40 7.98 31.05
CA THR A 230 69.96 7.99 32.35
C THR A 230 71.35 8.59 32.22
N ALA A 231 71.60 9.75 32.86
CA ALA A 231 72.95 10.30 33.09
C ALA A 231 73.55 9.68 34.34
N SER A 232 74.79 9.16 34.20
CA SER A 232 75.74 8.87 35.31
C SER A 232 76.49 10.11 35.71
#